data_ec37562c9ff41ff9e575e3b24cf2d96c
#
_entry.id   ec37562c9ff41ff9e575e3b24cf2d96c
#
_cell.length_a   1.000
_cell.length_b   1.000
_cell.length_c   1.000
_cell.angle_alpha   90.00
_cell.angle_beta   90.00
_cell.angle_gamma   90.00
#
_symmetry.space_group_name_H-M   'P 1'
#
loop_
_entity.id
_entity.type
_entity.pdbx_description
1 polymer ?
#
loop_
_entity_poly.entity_id
_entity_poly.type
_entity_poly.pdbx_seq_one_letter_code
_entity_poly.pdbx_strand_id
1 'polypeptide(L)'
;MFNASYAKRGFILSQPPMGGLFRNVRQQAVKTILAILALVPLTGAAQLPDFTDLVEKQGATVVNISTTQTVRSPLGSQQAPQLQEDDPFYEFFRRFVPNPGPREFQNNSLGSGFIISTDGYILTNAHVVEAADEINVKLNDKREFKAKVIGSDKRTDIALIKIDATGLPAVKFGDPNRLKVGEWVIAIGSPFGFENSVTAGIVSAKGRSLPQENFVPFIQTDAAVNPGNSGGPLFNMRGEVIGINSQIYSRTGGFMGLSFSIPIDVANDIANQLKTGGKVTRGRIGVVIQPVTRELAESFGLPKPAGALVSSVEKGSPAEKAGIEAGDVILKFGGRDVNSSEDLPRLVGGSKPGTKAAVQLMRNKAARDVSVVVGEMPDEARTAQRTPRGKPGAKPPAESVSRLGMTLSEPTAEQRKELKITGGILVEEATGPAAKAGIRRGDIVLAVNNQDVKSLEQFTQLMGQFEKGKIVAMLVRRGGNALYIPFRIE
;
A
#
# COMPACT_ATOMS: atom_id res chain seq x y z
N MET A 1 -123.72 5.27 -45.17
CA MET A 1 -123.34 5.77 -46.50
C MET A 1 -122.13 6.73 -46.34
N PHE A 2 -121.20 6.56 -47.19
CA PHE A 2 -119.98 7.33 -47.42
C PHE A 2 -118.80 7.15 -46.44
N ASN A 3 -117.87 6.55 -47.03
CA ASN A 3 -116.48 6.29 -46.73
C ASN A 3 -115.67 7.55 -46.98
N ALA A 4 -114.72 7.85 -46.14
CA ALA A 4 -113.52 8.66 -46.56
C ALA A 4 -112.27 8.27 -45.71
N SER A 5 -111.38 7.60 -46.39
CA SER A 5 -110.08 7.17 -45.96
C SER A 5 -109.12 8.39 -45.93
N TYR A 6 -108.37 8.57 -44.81
CA TYR A 6 -107.24 9.50 -44.77
C TYR A 6 -105.95 8.77 -44.39
N ALA A 7 -105.07 8.65 -45.34
CA ALA A 7 -103.70 8.10 -45.15
C ALA A 7 -102.76 9.10 -44.38
N LYS A 8 -102.22 8.69 -43.25
CA LYS A 8 -101.17 9.41 -42.58
C LYS A 8 -99.80 8.88 -43.07
N ARG A 9 -99.05 9.70 -43.78
CA ARG A 9 -97.63 9.49 -44.07
C ARG A 9 -96.83 9.77 -42.79
N GLY A 10 -96.19 8.73 -42.21
CA GLY A 10 -95.23 8.89 -41.13
C GLY A 10 -93.85 9.30 -41.66
N PHE A 11 -93.33 10.40 -41.17
CA PHE A 11 -91.95 10.84 -41.37
C PHE A 11 -91.08 10.14 -40.40
N ILE A 12 -90.20 9.24 -40.87
CA ILE A 12 -89.14 8.60 -40.02
C ILE A 12 -87.92 9.50 -40.04
N LEU A 13 -87.66 10.23 -38.96
CA LEU A 13 -86.41 10.92 -38.71
C LEU A 13 -85.37 9.89 -38.26
N SER A 14 -84.43 9.55 -39.10
CA SER A 14 -83.25 8.76 -38.77
C SER A 14 -82.29 9.60 -37.93
N GLN A 15 -82.14 9.26 -36.65
CA GLN A 15 -81.07 9.83 -35.83
C GLN A 15 -79.71 9.18 -36.20
N PRO A 16 -78.64 9.98 -36.34
CA PRO A 16 -77.29 9.43 -36.59
C PRO A 16 -76.76 8.77 -35.35
N PRO A 17 -75.94 7.70 -35.46
CA PRO A 17 -75.43 6.95 -34.28
C PRO A 17 -74.35 7.78 -33.58
N MET A 18 -74.71 8.45 -32.47
CA MET A 18 -73.79 9.20 -31.61
C MET A 18 -72.83 8.33 -30.75
N GLY A 19 -72.84 7.01 -30.93
CA GLY A 19 -72.02 6.10 -30.12
C GLY A 19 -70.55 5.99 -30.51
N GLY A 20 -70.17 6.37 -31.75
CA GLY A 20 -68.79 6.18 -32.24
C GLY A 20 -67.82 7.27 -31.82
N LEU A 21 -68.27 8.50 -31.69
CA LEU A 21 -67.44 9.67 -31.44
C LEU A 21 -66.90 9.66 -29.99
N PHE A 22 -67.73 9.35 -29.02
CA PHE A 22 -67.35 9.28 -27.59
C PHE A 22 -66.43 8.11 -27.29
N ARG A 23 -66.51 7.01 -28.02
CA ARG A 23 -65.61 5.84 -27.81
C ARG A 23 -64.22 6.11 -28.31
N ASN A 24 -64.05 6.83 -29.43
CA ASN A 24 -62.72 7.21 -29.95
C ASN A 24 -62.05 8.29 -29.09
N VAL A 25 -62.79 9.28 -28.59
CA VAL A 25 -62.28 10.31 -27.70
C VAL A 25 -61.78 9.69 -26.37
N ARG A 26 -62.55 8.76 -25.82
CA ARG A 26 -62.16 8.07 -24.58
C ARG A 26 -60.91 7.18 -24.77
N GLN A 27 -60.78 6.50 -25.93
CA GLN A 27 -59.58 5.70 -26.24
C GLN A 27 -58.35 6.60 -26.53
N GLN A 28 -58.55 7.72 -27.19
CA GLN A 28 -57.42 8.69 -27.35
C GLN A 28 -57.00 9.35 -26.05
N ALA A 29 -57.92 9.74 -25.18
CA ALA A 29 -57.65 10.27 -23.86
C ALA A 29 -56.87 9.27 -22.99
N VAL A 30 -57.25 7.99 -23.00
CA VAL A 30 -56.53 6.94 -22.28
C VAL A 30 -55.11 6.71 -22.84
N LYS A 31 -54.95 6.71 -24.17
CA LYS A 31 -53.63 6.61 -24.82
C LYS A 31 -52.75 7.82 -24.52
N THR A 32 -53.30 9.03 -24.48
CA THR A 32 -52.58 10.26 -24.14
C THR A 32 -52.15 10.27 -22.65
N ILE A 33 -53.05 9.83 -21.75
CA ILE A 33 -52.74 9.70 -20.31
C ILE A 33 -51.65 8.64 -20.09
N LEU A 34 -51.71 7.48 -20.77
CA LEU A 34 -50.67 6.44 -20.69
C LEU A 34 -49.32 6.94 -21.28
N ALA A 35 -49.35 7.73 -22.36
CA ALA A 35 -48.16 8.32 -22.95
C ALA A 35 -47.54 9.42 -22.04
N ILE A 36 -48.36 10.19 -21.33
CA ILE A 36 -47.90 11.19 -20.36
C ILE A 36 -47.33 10.49 -19.11
N LEU A 37 -47.94 9.39 -18.63
CA LEU A 37 -47.38 8.58 -17.53
C LEU A 37 -46.04 7.89 -17.91
N ALA A 38 -45.86 7.52 -19.18
CA ALA A 38 -44.59 6.95 -19.66
C ALA A 38 -43.48 7.99 -19.86
N LEU A 39 -43.83 9.29 -19.92
CA LEU A 39 -42.89 10.41 -20.03
C LEU A 39 -42.57 11.10 -18.70
N VAL A 40 -43.12 10.63 -17.57
CA VAL A 40 -42.65 11.08 -16.26
C VAL A 40 -41.26 10.49 -16.09
N PRO A 41 -40.17 11.31 -16.16
CA PRO A 41 -38.86 10.79 -15.85
C PRO A 41 -38.95 10.27 -14.40
N LEU A 42 -38.67 8.98 -14.20
CA LEU A 42 -38.30 8.46 -12.89
C LEU A 42 -36.97 9.19 -12.57
N THR A 43 -37.07 10.44 -12.12
CA THR A 43 -35.98 11.08 -11.43
C THR A 43 -35.81 10.28 -10.14
N GLY A 44 -35.05 9.19 -10.21
CA GLY A 44 -34.46 8.61 -9.01
C GLY A 44 -33.71 9.76 -8.36
N ALA A 45 -34.31 10.41 -7.36
CA ALA A 45 -33.60 11.34 -6.53
C ALA A 45 -32.37 10.57 -6.07
N ALA A 46 -31.17 11.05 -6.44
CA ALA A 46 -29.94 10.49 -5.97
C ALA A 46 -29.97 10.63 -4.44
N GLN A 47 -30.45 9.60 -3.77
CA GLN A 47 -30.57 9.58 -2.33
C GLN A 47 -29.15 9.49 -1.80
N LEU A 48 -28.74 10.46 -0.99
CA LEU A 48 -27.46 10.39 -0.27
C LEU A 48 -27.42 9.06 0.49
N PRO A 49 -26.27 8.39 0.55
CA PRO A 49 -26.17 7.12 1.26
C PRO A 49 -26.51 7.33 2.73
N ASP A 50 -27.43 6.49 3.23
CA ASP A 50 -27.75 6.40 4.65
C ASP A 50 -26.92 5.26 5.26
N PHE A 51 -26.18 5.56 6.30
CA PHE A 51 -25.28 4.62 6.98
C PHE A 51 -25.86 4.12 8.30
N THR A 52 -27.01 4.59 8.72
CA THR A 52 -27.58 4.37 10.05
C THR A 52 -27.75 2.89 10.36
N ASP A 53 -28.47 2.16 9.51
CA ASP A 53 -28.69 0.71 9.67
C ASP A 53 -27.38 -0.10 9.69
N LEU A 54 -26.39 0.33 8.89
CA LEU A 54 -25.11 -0.36 8.83
C LEU A 54 -24.35 -0.15 10.14
N VAL A 55 -24.32 1.07 10.65
CA VAL A 55 -23.64 1.43 11.90
C VAL A 55 -24.29 0.71 13.08
N GLU A 56 -25.62 0.68 13.15
CA GLU A 56 -26.36 -0.04 14.19
C GLU A 56 -26.01 -1.54 14.20
N LYS A 57 -25.97 -2.18 13.05
CA LYS A 57 -25.67 -3.63 12.91
C LYS A 57 -24.20 -3.95 13.18
N GLN A 58 -23.28 -3.14 12.67
CA GLN A 58 -21.85 -3.45 12.71
C GLN A 58 -21.14 -2.87 13.95
N GLY A 59 -21.69 -1.85 14.57
CA GLY A 59 -21.10 -1.20 15.73
C GLY A 59 -20.82 -2.15 16.90
N ALA A 60 -21.67 -3.17 17.10
CA ALA A 60 -21.47 -4.19 18.12
C ALA A 60 -20.23 -5.09 17.88
N THR A 61 -19.71 -5.13 16.66
CA THR A 61 -18.51 -5.90 16.31
C THR A 61 -17.21 -5.15 16.57
N VAL A 62 -17.29 -3.83 16.77
CA VAL A 62 -16.13 -2.94 16.99
C VAL A 62 -15.84 -2.82 18.47
N VAL A 63 -14.58 -2.85 18.84
CA VAL A 63 -14.15 -2.82 20.24
C VAL A 63 -13.11 -1.72 20.46
N ASN A 64 -13.10 -1.18 21.68
CA ASN A 64 -12.00 -0.34 22.15
C ASN A 64 -10.87 -1.22 22.70
N ILE A 65 -9.65 -0.82 22.42
CA ILE A 65 -8.44 -1.47 22.95
C ILE A 65 -7.65 -0.41 23.70
N SER A 66 -7.47 -0.63 25.00
CA SER A 66 -6.58 0.16 25.84
C SER A 66 -5.42 -0.69 26.33
N THR A 67 -4.21 -0.11 26.29
CA THR A 67 -2.99 -0.79 26.71
C THR A 67 -2.31 -0.01 27.82
N THR A 68 -1.72 -0.73 28.75
CA THR A 68 -0.93 -0.14 29.83
C THR A 68 0.49 -0.61 29.71
N GLN A 69 1.44 0.31 29.73
CA GLN A 69 2.88 0.02 29.77
C GLN A 69 3.48 0.62 31.05
N THR A 70 4.13 -0.20 31.85
CA THR A 70 4.85 0.23 33.06
C THR A 70 6.31 0.53 32.71
N VAL A 71 6.65 1.78 32.54
CA VAL A 71 8.05 2.19 32.30
C VAL A 71 8.78 2.27 33.63
N ARG A 72 9.63 1.28 33.96
CA ARG A 72 10.54 1.34 35.07
C ARG A 72 11.83 2.05 34.64
N SER A 73 11.97 3.33 34.97
CA SER A 73 13.23 4.06 34.77
C SER A 73 14.26 3.58 35.81
N PRO A 74 15.42 3.05 35.41
CA PRO A 74 16.53 2.87 36.33
C PRO A 74 16.97 4.25 36.84
N LEU A 75 17.15 4.37 38.16
CA LEU A 75 17.65 5.57 38.83
C LEU A 75 18.99 5.98 38.16
N GLY A 76 19.03 7.06 37.40
CA GLY A 76 20.27 7.67 36.90
C GLY A 76 20.45 7.96 35.43
N SER A 77 19.55 7.61 34.54
CA SER A 77 19.65 8.02 33.12
C SER A 77 18.50 8.92 32.72
N GLN A 78 18.83 10.19 32.44
CA GLN A 78 17.93 11.20 31.83
C GLN A 78 17.70 10.88 30.33
N GLN A 79 17.20 9.71 30.02
CA GLN A 79 16.76 9.42 28.65
C GLN A 79 15.41 8.71 28.74
N ALA A 80 14.35 9.49 28.52
CA ALA A 80 13.04 8.95 28.14
C ALA A 80 13.21 8.00 26.94
N PRO A 81 12.38 6.94 26.80
CA PRO A 81 12.38 6.11 25.60
C PRO A 81 12.20 7.04 24.40
N GLN A 82 13.25 7.21 23.60
CA GLN A 82 13.18 7.95 22.36
C GLN A 82 12.43 7.06 21.38
N LEU A 83 11.12 7.28 21.25
CA LEU A 83 10.46 7.02 19.97
C LEU A 83 11.33 7.73 18.93
N GLN A 84 11.73 7.06 17.88
CA GLN A 84 12.59 7.66 16.87
C GLN A 84 11.81 8.82 16.24
N GLU A 85 12.45 9.98 16.12
CA GLU A 85 11.84 11.20 15.55
C GLU A 85 11.32 10.99 14.11
N ASP A 86 11.74 9.92 13.46
CA ASP A 86 11.33 9.50 12.12
C ASP A 86 10.05 8.61 12.11
N ASP A 87 9.48 8.26 13.27
CA ASP A 87 8.23 7.50 13.34
C ASP A 87 7.06 8.41 12.92
N PRO A 88 6.28 8.06 11.90
CA PRO A 88 5.11 8.83 11.47
C PRO A 88 4.09 9.13 12.58
N PHE A 89 4.11 8.32 13.64
CA PHE A 89 3.24 8.47 14.80
C PHE A 89 3.88 9.23 15.98
N TYR A 90 5.20 9.54 15.92
CA TYR A 90 5.91 10.23 17.01
C TYR A 90 5.25 11.56 17.39
N GLU A 91 4.98 12.43 16.42
CA GLU A 91 4.32 13.73 16.64
C GLU A 91 2.88 13.57 17.15
N PHE A 92 2.23 12.49 16.76
CA PHE A 92 0.88 12.15 17.17
C PHE A 92 0.82 11.73 18.64
N PHE A 93 1.65 10.77 19.06
CA PHE A 93 1.68 10.33 20.45
C PHE A 93 2.24 11.39 21.40
N ARG A 94 3.20 12.22 20.97
CA ARG A 94 3.79 13.28 21.78
C ARG A 94 2.75 14.32 22.28
N ARG A 95 1.68 14.58 21.55
CA ARG A 95 0.64 15.54 21.95
C ARG A 95 -0.32 14.99 22.99
N PHE A 96 -0.42 13.68 23.14
CA PHE A 96 -1.34 13.03 24.06
C PHE A 96 -0.67 12.49 25.33
N VAL A 97 0.67 12.50 25.38
CA VAL A 97 1.42 12.14 26.59
C VAL A 97 1.69 13.41 27.39
N PRO A 98 1.12 13.57 28.61
CA PRO A 98 1.44 14.71 29.48
C PRO A 98 2.92 14.67 29.85
N ASN A 99 3.54 15.85 29.92
CA ASN A 99 4.97 16.03 30.23
C ASN A 99 5.36 15.33 31.55
N PRO A 100 6.39 14.46 31.56
CA PRO A 100 6.66 13.58 32.69
C PRO A 100 7.34 14.28 33.86
N GLY A 101 6.69 14.27 35.01
CA GLY A 101 7.35 14.44 36.31
C GLY A 101 7.96 13.11 36.80
N PRO A 102 8.82 13.06 37.84
CA PRO A 102 9.52 11.86 38.26
C PRO A 102 8.61 10.91 39.08
N ARG A 103 7.84 10.08 38.43
CA ARG A 103 7.06 8.96 39.03
C ARG A 103 6.82 7.88 37.97
N GLU A 104 6.55 6.62 38.39
CA GLU A 104 6.15 5.53 37.50
C GLU A 104 5.03 6.00 36.57
N PHE A 105 5.30 5.98 35.25
CA PHE A 105 4.32 6.39 34.26
C PHE A 105 3.64 5.17 33.68
N GLN A 106 2.32 5.16 33.75
CA GLN A 106 1.49 4.31 32.93
C GLN A 106 1.25 5.01 31.58
N ASN A 107 1.88 4.53 30.55
CA ASN A 107 1.61 4.96 29.18
C ASN A 107 0.38 4.20 28.70
N ASN A 108 -0.72 4.90 28.50
CA ASN A 108 -1.95 4.31 27.98
C ASN A 108 -2.04 4.60 26.47
N SER A 109 -1.93 3.55 25.64
CA SER A 109 -2.27 3.65 24.22
C SER A 109 -3.74 3.31 24.03
N LEU A 110 -4.41 4.00 23.10
CA LEU A 110 -5.80 3.81 22.78
C LEU A 110 -5.93 3.50 21.28
N GLY A 111 -6.63 2.43 20.97
CA GLY A 111 -6.94 2.02 19.61
C GLY A 111 -8.28 1.31 19.53
N SER A 112 -8.59 0.84 18.35
CA SER A 112 -9.78 0.04 18.05
C SER A 112 -9.39 -1.35 17.57
N GLY A 113 -10.37 -2.24 17.57
CA GLY A 113 -10.29 -3.54 16.94
C GLY A 113 -11.67 -3.99 16.51
N PHE A 114 -11.77 -5.17 15.93
CA PHE A 114 -13.04 -5.77 15.60
C PHE A 114 -13.00 -7.29 15.74
N ILE A 115 -14.14 -7.84 16.14
CA ILE A 115 -14.34 -9.26 16.45
C ILE A 115 -14.47 -10.04 15.15
N ILE A 116 -13.60 -11.02 14.94
CA ILE A 116 -13.59 -11.84 13.73
C ILE A 116 -14.16 -13.24 13.94
N SER A 117 -14.43 -13.63 15.20
CA SER A 117 -15.02 -14.93 15.51
C SER A 117 -15.82 -14.88 16.80
N THR A 118 -16.83 -15.72 16.89
CA THR A 118 -17.79 -15.77 18.02
C THR A 118 -17.15 -16.22 19.34
N ASP A 119 -15.95 -16.81 19.28
CA ASP A 119 -15.15 -17.26 20.42
C ASP A 119 -14.14 -16.22 20.91
N GLY A 120 -14.12 -15.00 20.32
CA GLY A 120 -13.37 -13.86 20.86
C GLY A 120 -12.01 -13.57 20.25
N TYR A 121 -11.73 -14.01 19.02
CA TYR A 121 -10.59 -13.49 18.27
C TYR A 121 -10.91 -12.09 17.73
N ILE A 122 -9.93 -11.19 17.83
CA ILE A 122 -10.03 -9.78 17.45
C ILE A 122 -8.82 -9.42 16.61
N LEU A 123 -9.04 -8.70 15.51
CA LEU A 123 -8.01 -8.05 14.72
C LEU A 123 -7.85 -6.59 15.12
N THR A 124 -6.60 -6.14 15.15
CA THR A 124 -6.20 -4.75 15.39
C THR A 124 -4.84 -4.49 14.73
N ASN A 125 -4.31 -3.27 14.87
CA ASN A 125 -2.95 -2.97 14.43
C ASN A 125 -1.88 -3.46 15.41
N ALA A 126 -0.70 -3.79 14.89
CA ALA A 126 0.43 -4.23 15.71
C ALA A 126 0.90 -3.10 16.65
N HIS A 127 0.97 -1.85 16.15
CA HIS A 127 1.40 -0.71 16.95
C HIS A 127 0.45 -0.41 18.12
N VAL A 128 -0.83 -0.80 18.07
CA VAL A 128 -1.79 -0.63 19.18
C VAL A 128 -1.43 -1.52 20.38
N VAL A 129 -0.90 -2.72 20.13
CA VAL A 129 -0.60 -3.71 21.17
C VAL A 129 0.89 -3.88 21.44
N GLU A 130 1.74 -3.16 20.69
CA GLU A 130 3.20 -3.23 20.83
C GLU A 130 3.62 -2.69 22.19
N ALA A 131 4.57 -3.38 22.85
CA ALA A 131 5.12 -3.01 24.15
C ALA A 131 4.10 -2.91 25.32
N ALA A 132 2.88 -3.42 25.14
CA ALA A 132 1.87 -3.46 26.18
C ALA A 132 2.18 -4.55 27.23
N ASP A 133 2.20 -4.18 28.51
CA ASP A 133 2.23 -5.14 29.61
C ASP A 133 0.84 -5.77 29.85
N GLU A 134 -0.21 -4.96 29.64
CA GLU A 134 -1.60 -5.36 29.79
C GLU A 134 -2.46 -4.78 28.67
N ILE A 135 -3.36 -5.59 28.14
CA ILE A 135 -4.31 -5.20 27.08
C ILE A 135 -5.72 -5.42 27.60
N ASN A 136 -6.51 -4.35 27.62
CA ASN A 136 -7.91 -4.39 28.00
C ASN A 136 -8.77 -4.09 26.76
N VAL A 137 -9.75 -4.95 26.53
CA VAL A 137 -10.73 -4.82 25.45
C VAL A 137 -12.09 -4.52 26.05
N LYS A 138 -12.67 -3.40 25.63
CA LYS A 138 -14.01 -2.99 26.02
C LYS A 138 -14.95 -3.13 24.83
N LEU A 139 -16.02 -3.90 25.02
CA LEU A 139 -17.07 -4.11 24.03
C LEU A 139 -18.05 -2.93 24.02
N ASN A 140 -18.83 -2.85 22.94
CA ASN A 140 -19.87 -1.79 22.82
C ASN A 140 -20.97 -1.91 23.91
N ASP A 141 -21.23 -3.10 24.45
CA ASP A 141 -22.14 -3.35 25.57
C ASP A 141 -21.51 -3.06 26.95
N LYS A 142 -20.33 -2.44 26.99
CA LYS A 142 -19.55 -2.03 28.17
C LYS A 142 -18.89 -3.16 28.95
N ARG A 143 -18.98 -4.41 28.51
CA ARG A 143 -18.18 -5.51 29.09
C ARG A 143 -16.71 -5.30 28.79
N GLU A 144 -15.86 -5.57 29.78
CA GLU A 144 -14.40 -5.42 29.68
C GLU A 144 -13.72 -6.78 29.89
N PHE A 145 -12.68 -7.04 29.09
CA PHE A 145 -11.95 -8.29 29.12
C PHE A 145 -10.45 -8.01 29.00
N LYS A 146 -9.64 -8.80 29.74
CA LYS A 146 -8.21 -8.86 29.46
C LYS A 146 -7.97 -9.67 28.18
N ALA A 147 -7.16 -9.15 27.29
CA ALA A 147 -6.81 -9.85 26.07
C ALA A 147 -5.40 -10.42 26.11
N LYS A 148 -5.20 -11.53 25.39
CA LYS A 148 -3.89 -12.14 25.14
C LYS A 148 -3.49 -11.88 23.70
N VAL A 149 -2.24 -11.45 23.47
CA VAL A 149 -1.67 -11.39 22.13
C VAL A 149 -1.40 -12.80 21.65
N ILE A 150 -2.06 -13.23 20.58
CA ILE A 150 -1.81 -14.49 19.89
C ILE A 150 -0.55 -14.37 19.02
N GLY A 151 -0.39 -13.19 18.38
CA GLY A 151 0.77 -12.82 17.63
C GLY A 151 0.60 -11.45 17.00
N SER A 152 1.71 -10.84 16.59
CA SER A 152 1.73 -9.57 15.89
C SER A 152 2.78 -9.57 14.78
N ASP A 153 2.53 -8.80 13.75
CA ASP A 153 3.42 -8.60 12.63
C ASP A 153 3.62 -7.12 12.33
N LYS A 154 4.77 -6.60 12.70
CA LYS A 154 5.13 -5.18 12.54
C LYS A 154 5.20 -4.74 11.08
N ARG A 155 5.59 -5.64 10.16
CA ARG A 155 5.79 -5.31 8.73
C ARG A 155 4.48 -5.06 7.98
N THR A 156 3.38 -5.61 8.47
CA THR A 156 2.04 -5.34 7.93
C THR A 156 1.16 -4.60 8.91
N ASP A 157 1.68 -4.27 10.08
CA ASP A 157 0.97 -3.58 11.16
C ASP A 157 -0.32 -4.29 11.57
N ILE A 158 -0.29 -5.62 11.71
CA ILE A 158 -1.44 -6.45 12.09
C ILE A 158 -1.15 -7.21 13.37
N ALA A 159 -2.10 -7.21 14.29
CA ALA A 159 -2.10 -8.06 15.48
C ALA A 159 -3.39 -8.86 15.60
N LEU A 160 -3.25 -10.10 16.08
CA LEU A 160 -4.33 -10.98 16.48
C LEU A 160 -4.32 -11.10 18.01
N ILE A 161 -5.41 -10.71 18.64
CA ILE A 161 -5.60 -10.84 20.08
C ILE A 161 -6.81 -11.72 20.40
N LYS A 162 -6.88 -12.24 21.61
CA LYS A 162 -7.95 -13.15 22.07
C LYS A 162 -8.46 -12.72 23.42
N ILE A 163 -9.78 -12.61 23.54
CA ILE A 163 -10.49 -12.45 24.82
C ILE A 163 -11.22 -13.73 25.19
N ASP A 164 -11.40 -13.96 26.48
CA ASP A 164 -12.13 -15.14 26.99
C ASP A 164 -13.63 -14.82 27.08
N ALA A 165 -14.30 -14.90 25.92
CA ALA A 165 -15.72 -14.66 25.75
C ALA A 165 -16.26 -15.49 24.59
N THR A 166 -17.55 -15.82 24.64
CA THR A 166 -18.27 -16.62 23.63
C THR A 166 -19.58 -15.96 23.24
N GLY A 167 -20.13 -16.35 22.09
CA GLY A 167 -21.40 -15.80 21.61
C GLY A 167 -21.30 -14.35 21.13
N LEU A 168 -20.10 -13.92 20.76
CA LEU A 168 -19.85 -12.56 20.31
C LEU A 168 -20.31 -12.34 18.86
N PRO A 169 -20.77 -11.14 18.50
CA PRO A 169 -21.00 -10.78 17.11
C PRO A 169 -19.67 -10.73 16.37
N ALA A 170 -19.60 -11.35 15.19
CA ALA A 170 -18.39 -11.35 14.36
C ALA A 170 -18.68 -10.69 13.01
N VAL A 171 -17.70 -9.98 12.49
CA VAL A 171 -17.76 -9.32 11.16
C VAL A 171 -17.80 -10.34 10.03
N LYS A 172 -18.30 -9.88 8.88
CA LYS A 172 -18.12 -10.59 7.60
C LYS A 172 -17.01 -9.90 6.80
N PHE A 173 -16.12 -10.68 6.20
CA PHE A 173 -15.08 -10.15 5.32
C PHE A 173 -15.61 -9.97 3.90
N GLY A 174 -15.34 -8.83 3.31
CA GLY A 174 -15.56 -8.56 1.90
C GLY A 174 -14.33 -8.91 1.05
N ASP A 175 -14.42 -8.65 -0.24
CA ASP A 175 -13.33 -8.88 -1.19
C ASP A 175 -12.75 -7.53 -1.67
N PRO A 176 -11.55 -7.13 -1.21
CA PRO A 176 -10.92 -5.87 -1.63
C PRO A 176 -10.59 -5.82 -3.13
N ASN A 177 -10.46 -6.99 -3.79
CA ASN A 177 -10.16 -7.04 -5.23
C ASN A 177 -11.35 -6.55 -6.06
N ARG A 178 -12.59 -6.77 -5.57
CA ARG A 178 -13.83 -6.33 -6.23
C ARG A 178 -14.18 -4.87 -5.94
N LEU A 179 -13.54 -4.26 -4.94
CA LEU A 179 -13.73 -2.87 -4.57
C LEU A 179 -13.29 -1.93 -5.71
N LYS A 180 -14.08 -0.90 -5.99
CA LYS A 180 -13.79 0.09 -7.03
C LYS A 180 -13.51 1.46 -6.42
N VAL A 181 -12.63 2.22 -7.05
CA VAL A 181 -12.43 3.64 -6.73
C VAL A 181 -13.75 4.39 -6.94
N GLY A 182 -14.09 5.24 -5.96
CA GLY A 182 -15.37 5.96 -5.92
C GLY A 182 -16.48 5.25 -5.12
N GLU A 183 -16.31 3.99 -4.71
CA GLU A 183 -17.28 3.31 -3.81
C GLU A 183 -17.26 3.93 -2.42
N TRP A 184 -18.44 4.09 -1.81
CA TRP A 184 -18.59 4.54 -0.44
C TRP A 184 -18.04 3.52 0.55
N VAL A 185 -17.37 4.03 1.58
CA VAL A 185 -16.78 3.25 2.68
C VAL A 185 -17.01 3.97 4.00
N ILE A 186 -17.04 3.19 5.09
CA ILE A 186 -17.27 3.68 6.44
C ILE A 186 -16.16 3.14 7.33
N ALA A 187 -15.45 4.04 8.00
CA ALA A 187 -14.52 3.70 9.06
C ALA A 187 -15.25 3.81 10.41
N ILE A 188 -15.19 2.74 11.20
CA ILE A 188 -15.72 2.71 12.56
C ILE A 188 -14.58 2.46 13.52
N GLY A 189 -14.50 3.27 14.56
CA GLY A 189 -13.60 3.11 15.67
C GLY A 189 -14.29 3.32 17.00
N SER A 190 -13.63 2.97 18.08
CA SER A 190 -14.11 3.18 19.46
C SER A 190 -13.06 3.95 20.27
N PRO A 191 -12.76 5.22 19.89
CA PRO A 191 -11.84 6.06 20.64
C PRO A 191 -12.37 6.28 22.04
N PHE A 192 -11.50 6.31 23.04
CA PHE A 192 -11.83 6.62 24.43
C PHE A 192 -12.80 5.63 25.14
N GLY A 193 -13.19 4.52 24.51
CA GLY A 193 -14.02 3.47 25.13
C GLY A 193 -15.44 3.90 25.50
N PHE A 194 -16.00 4.94 24.87
CA PHE A 194 -17.37 5.37 25.04
C PHE A 194 -18.27 4.81 23.95
N GLU A 195 -18.61 5.61 22.97
CA GLU A 195 -19.44 5.20 21.83
C GLU A 195 -18.58 5.08 20.58
N ASN A 196 -19.07 4.35 19.59
CA ASN A 196 -18.40 4.23 18.32
C ASN A 196 -18.33 5.58 17.60
N SER A 197 -17.17 5.93 17.10
CA SER A 197 -16.99 7.04 16.18
C SER A 197 -17.05 6.52 14.75
N VAL A 198 -17.88 7.17 13.93
CA VAL A 198 -18.14 6.77 12.55
C VAL A 198 -17.74 7.89 11.61
N THR A 199 -16.97 7.55 10.60
CA THR A 199 -16.63 8.46 9.50
C THR A 199 -16.91 7.79 8.17
N ALA A 200 -17.38 8.55 7.18
CA ALA A 200 -17.69 8.05 5.85
C ALA A 200 -16.86 8.78 4.80
N GLY A 201 -16.57 8.12 3.72
CA GLY A 201 -15.85 8.65 2.59
C GLY A 201 -15.91 7.68 1.41
N ILE A 202 -15.02 7.84 0.44
CA ILE A 202 -14.93 6.98 -0.72
C ILE A 202 -13.56 6.33 -0.83
N VAL A 203 -13.47 5.25 -1.55
CA VAL A 203 -12.20 4.68 -2.00
C VAL A 203 -11.54 5.66 -2.97
N SER A 204 -10.44 6.28 -2.59
CA SER A 204 -9.70 7.24 -3.41
C SER A 204 -8.71 6.55 -4.35
N ALA A 205 -8.07 5.46 -3.89
CA ALA A 205 -7.15 4.64 -4.68
C ALA A 205 -6.99 3.23 -4.07
N LYS A 206 -6.37 2.32 -4.83
CA LYS A 206 -6.05 0.96 -4.39
C LYS A 206 -4.59 0.64 -4.69
N GLY A 207 -4.00 -0.26 -3.89
CA GLY A 207 -2.65 -0.76 -4.12
C GLY A 207 -1.56 0.27 -3.84
N ARG A 208 -1.82 1.27 -3.00
CA ARG A 208 -0.81 2.28 -2.62
C ARG A 208 0.28 1.64 -1.78
N SER A 209 1.52 1.97 -2.10
CA SER A 209 2.69 1.67 -1.26
C SER A 209 3.08 2.92 -0.48
N LEU A 210 3.42 2.74 0.78
CA LEU A 210 3.94 3.80 1.63
C LEU A 210 5.44 3.60 1.86
N PRO A 211 6.21 4.66 2.10
CA PRO A 211 7.62 4.54 2.43
C PRO A 211 7.82 3.55 3.59
N GLN A 212 8.78 2.63 3.43
CA GLN A 212 9.12 1.57 4.40
C GLN A 212 8.08 0.45 4.59
N GLU A 213 6.87 0.55 3.99
CA GLU A 213 5.81 -0.46 4.10
C GLU A 213 5.57 -1.21 2.79
N ASN A 214 6.55 -2.02 2.39
CA ASN A 214 6.59 -2.66 1.08
C ASN A 214 5.70 -3.91 0.96
N PHE A 215 5.04 -4.35 2.05
CA PHE A 215 4.25 -5.59 2.06
C PHE A 215 2.74 -5.37 1.99
N VAL A 216 2.28 -4.14 2.17
CA VAL A 216 0.85 -3.80 2.21
C VAL A 216 0.43 -2.99 0.99
N PRO A 217 -0.52 -3.47 0.17
CA PRO A 217 -1.12 -2.71 -0.93
C PRO A 217 -2.31 -1.88 -0.41
N PHE A 218 -2.05 -0.79 0.30
CA PHE A 218 -3.07 -0.02 1.01
C PHE A 218 -4.27 0.40 0.15
N ILE A 219 -5.45 0.38 0.76
CA ILE A 219 -6.64 1.07 0.29
C ILE A 219 -6.55 2.51 0.79
N GLN A 220 -6.52 3.47 -0.13
CA GLN A 220 -6.57 4.89 0.20
C GLN A 220 -8.03 5.35 0.19
N THR A 221 -8.44 6.11 1.23
CA THR A 221 -9.78 6.67 1.38
C THR A 221 -9.71 8.09 1.93
N ASP A 222 -10.76 8.87 1.76
CA ASP A 222 -10.96 10.17 2.40
C ASP A 222 -11.90 10.09 3.62
N ALA A 223 -12.33 8.88 4.02
CA ALA A 223 -12.96 8.69 5.33
C ALA A 223 -11.96 9.07 6.42
N ALA A 224 -12.35 9.98 7.31
CA ALA A 224 -11.44 10.53 8.30
C ALA A 224 -11.02 9.45 9.32
N VAL A 225 -9.73 9.16 9.36
CA VAL A 225 -9.11 8.35 10.41
C VAL A 225 -8.39 9.31 11.36
N ASN A 226 -8.75 9.23 12.61
CA ASN A 226 -8.17 10.01 13.70
C ASN A 226 -7.69 9.07 14.81
N PRO A 227 -6.93 9.58 15.81
CA PRO A 227 -6.53 8.80 16.97
C PRO A 227 -7.68 8.03 17.59
N GLY A 228 -7.43 6.74 17.80
CA GLY A 228 -8.41 5.80 18.33
C GLY A 228 -9.18 5.00 17.27
N ASN A 229 -9.22 5.42 15.99
CA ASN A 229 -9.80 4.63 14.91
C ASN A 229 -8.82 3.58 14.34
N SER A 230 -7.50 3.73 14.60
CA SER A 230 -6.49 2.75 14.17
C SER A 230 -6.79 1.37 14.74
N GLY A 231 -6.70 0.34 13.90
CA GLY A 231 -7.09 -1.04 14.21
C GLY A 231 -8.58 -1.34 14.01
N GLY A 232 -9.42 -0.33 13.88
CA GLY A 232 -10.84 -0.47 13.57
C GLY A 232 -11.09 -0.87 12.11
N PRO A 233 -12.30 -1.42 11.81
CA PRO A 233 -12.65 -1.86 10.47
C PRO A 233 -13.00 -0.71 9.52
N LEU A 234 -12.67 -0.90 8.23
CA LEU A 234 -13.23 -0.18 7.10
C LEU A 234 -14.29 -1.05 6.45
N PHE A 235 -15.54 -0.62 6.43
CA PHE A 235 -16.68 -1.33 5.85
C PHE A 235 -17.04 -0.83 4.46
N ASN A 236 -17.53 -1.71 3.61
CA ASN A 236 -18.28 -1.34 2.41
C ASN A 236 -19.77 -1.13 2.74
N MET A 237 -20.57 -0.70 1.74
CA MET A 237 -22.01 -0.45 1.91
C MET A 237 -22.85 -1.73 2.16
N ARG A 238 -22.25 -2.93 2.07
CA ARG A 238 -22.92 -4.20 2.41
C ARG A 238 -22.66 -4.62 3.86
N GLY A 239 -21.93 -3.81 4.64
CA GLY A 239 -21.52 -4.15 6.01
C GLY A 239 -20.44 -5.21 6.07
N GLU A 240 -19.66 -5.38 5.00
CA GLU A 240 -18.52 -6.28 4.97
C GLU A 240 -17.22 -5.49 5.21
N VAL A 241 -16.32 -6.01 6.04
CA VAL A 241 -15.02 -5.42 6.28
C VAL A 241 -14.15 -5.62 5.04
N ILE A 242 -13.62 -4.53 4.50
CA ILE A 242 -12.73 -4.52 3.34
C ILE A 242 -11.29 -4.13 3.70
N GLY A 243 -11.09 -3.59 4.91
CA GLY A 243 -9.75 -3.21 5.39
C GLY A 243 -9.72 -2.92 6.87
N ILE A 244 -8.50 -2.73 7.39
CA ILE A 244 -8.20 -2.28 8.76
C ILE A 244 -7.66 -0.85 8.66
N ASN A 245 -8.26 0.10 9.35
CA ASN A 245 -7.75 1.47 9.42
C ASN A 245 -6.39 1.46 10.12
N SER A 246 -5.34 1.94 9.46
CA SER A 246 -3.98 1.88 10.00
C SER A 246 -3.43 3.28 10.22
N GLN A 247 -3.24 4.07 9.19
CA GLN A 247 -2.53 5.32 9.28
C GLN A 247 -3.06 6.41 8.36
N ILE A 248 -2.62 7.65 8.61
CA ILE A 248 -2.89 8.81 7.78
C ILE A 248 -1.59 9.37 7.23
N TYR A 249 -1.64 9.99 6.06
CA TYR A 249 -0.56 10.87 5.62
C TYR A 249 -0.80 12.25 6.21
N SER A 250 0.06 12.66 7.15
CA SER A 250 -0.11 13.93 7.85
C SER A 250 1.23 14.62 8.09
N ARG A 251 1.25 15.93 7.93
CA ARG A 251 2.39 16.79 8.34
C ARG A 251 2.14 17.49 9.68
N THR A 252 0.93 17.41 10.20
CA THR A 252 0.49 18.11 11.41
C THR A 252 -0.02 17.17 12.49
N GLY A 253 -0.06 15.85 12.22
CA GLY A 253 -0.60 14.82 13.10
C GLY A 253 -2.14 14.67 13.05
N GLY A 254 -2.86 15.49 12.28
CA GLY A 254 -4.29 15.35 12.05
C GLY A 254 -4.64 14.89 10.64
N PHE A 255 -5.87 14.43 10.44
CA PHE A 255 -6.38 14.02 9.13
C PHE A 255 -6.35 15.16 8.11
N MET A 256 -5.81 14.90 6.91
CA MET A 256 -5.65 15.85 5.80
C MET A 256 -6.22 15.31 4.49
N GLY A 257 -7.28 14.49 4.55
CA GLY A 257 -7.91 13.92 3.36
C GLY A 257 -7.27 12.64 2.84
N LEU A 258 -6.28 12.08 3.52
CA LEU A 258 -5.57 10.87 3.11
C LEU A 258 -5.49 9.89 4.26
N SER A 259 -6.29 8.85 4.20
CA SER A 259 -6.28 7.70 5.12
C SER A 259 -5.89 6.44 4.37
N PHE A 260 -5.24 5.52 5.06
CA PHE A 260 -4.77 4.26 4.52
C PHE A 260 -5.25 3.10 5.38
N SER A 261 -5.84 2.11 4.72
CA SER A 261 -6.32 0.89 5.37
C SER A 261 -5.65 -0.34 4.77
N ILE A 262 -5.26 -1.28 5.62
CA ILE A 262 -4.70 -2.57 5.24
C ILE A 262 -5.83 -3.41 4.65
N PRO A 263 -5.73 -3.95 3.42
CA PRO A 263 -6.77 -4.79 2.84
C PRO A 263 -7.06 -6.02 3.70
N ILE A 264 -8.34 -6.38 3.82
CA ILE A 264 -8.77 -7.46 4.73
C ILE A 264 -8.30 -8.85 4.30
N ASP A 265 -8.08 -9.10 3.02
CA ASP A 265 -7.50 -10.34 2.52
C ASP A 265 -6.06 -10.51 3.03
N VAL A 266 -5.23 -9.47 2.99
CA VAL A 266 -3.90 -9.46 3.59
C VAL A 266 -3.98 -9.70 5.10
N ALA A 267 -4.89 -9.00 5.79
CA ALA A 267 -5.05 -9.14 7.23
C ALA A 267 -5.51 -10.55 7.63
N ASN A 268 -6.40 -11.16 6.87
CA ASN A 268 -6.89 -12.51 7.12
C ASN A 268 -5.78 -13.57 6.93
N ASP A 269 -4.97 -13.44 5.88
CA ASP A 269 -3.83 -14.33 5.66
C ASP A 269 -2.81 -14.26 6.81
N ILE A 270 -2.51 -13.05 7.28
CA ILE A 270 -1.64 -12.82 8.44
C ILE A 270 -2.27 -13.40 9.71
N ALA A 271 -3.56 -13.13 9.98
CA ALA A 271 -4.26 -13.66 11.14
C ALA A 271 -4.23 -15.19 11.19
N ASN A 272 -4.42 -15.86 10.05
CA ASN A 272 -4.37 -17.32 9.98
C ASN A 272 -2.96 -17.86 10.29
N GLN A 273 -1.90 -17.20 9.83
CA GLN A 273 -0.53 -17.57 10.18
C GLN A 273 -0.24 -17.34 11.66
N LEU A 274 -0.66 -16.20 12.22
CA LEU A 274 -0.50 -15.89 13.64
C LEU A 274 -1.27 -16.89 14.51
N LYS A 275 -2.49 -17.25 14.15
CA LYS A 275 -3.32 -18.21 14.86
C LYS A 275 -2.70 -19.63 14.89
N THR A 276 -2.05 -20.03 13.80
CA THR A 276 -1.50 -21.39 13.65
C THR A 276 -0.08 -21.51 14.22
N GLY A 277 0.78 -20.51 13.97
CA GLY A 277 2.22 -20.59 14.23
C GLY A 277 2.75 -19.48 15.15
N GLY A 278 1.93 -18.54 15.59
CA GLY A 278 2.33 -17.39 16.42
C GLY A 278 3.21 -16.36 15.71
N LYS A 279 3.65 -16.62 14.49
CA LYS A 279 4.51 -15.74 13.66
C LYS A 279 4.16 -15.79 12.19
N VAL A 280 4.58 -14.76 11.48
CA VAL A 280 4.40 -14.65 10.02
C VAL A 280 5.68 -15.04 9.32
N THR A 281 5.57 -16.00 8.39
CA THR A 281 6.69 -16.43 7.55
C THR A 281 6.59 -15.78 6.17
N ARG A 282 7.68 -15.17 5.70
CA ARG A 282 7.75 -14.50 4.40
C ARG A 282 8.79 -15.09 3.49
N GLY A 283 8.45 -15.08 2.21
CA GLY A 283 9.41 -15.41 1.17
C GLY A 283 10.45 -14.31 0.95
N ARG A 284 11.64 -14.70 0.50
CA ARG A 284 12.74 -13.82 0.12
C ARG A 284 13.52 -14.42 -1.03
N ILE A 285 13.97 -13.58 -1.97
CA ILE A 285 14.87 -14.00 -3.04
C ILE A 285 16.26 -13.38 -2.94
N GLY A 286 16.44 -12.29 -2.17
CA GLY A 286 17.74 -11.65 -1.92
C GLY A 286 18.21 -10.74 -3.04
N VAL A 287 17.36 -9.87 -3.52
CA VAL A 287 17.66 -8.78 -4.46
C VAL A 287 17.40 -7.42 -3.82
N VAL A 288 18.19 -6.43 -4.20
CA VAL A 288 17.88 -5.02 -3.99
C VAL A 288 17.34 -4.48 -5.30
N ILE A 289 16.21 -3.81 -5.22
CA ILE A 289 15.47 -3.32 -6.39
C ILE A 289 15.25 -1.82 -6.33
N GLN A 290 14.99 -1.23 -7.49
CA GLN A 290 14.57 0.16 -7.62
C GLN A 290 13.48 0.32 -8.68
N PRO A 291 12.71 1.43 -8.64
CA PRO A 291 11.74 1.77 -9.68
C PRO A 291 12.40 1.95 -11.05
N VAL A 292 11.68 1.55 -12.09
CA VAL A 292 12.06 1.79 -13.49
C VAL A 292 11.48 3.14 -13.91
N THR A 293 12.33 4.17 -14.01
CA THR A 293 11.93 5.46 -14.58
C THR A 293 11.79 5.37 -16.11
N ARG A 294 11.24 6.40 -16.74
CA ARG A 294 11.11 6.44 -18.20
C ARG A 294 12.45 6.34 -18.91
N GLU A 295 13.45 7.05 -18.39
CA GLU A 295 14.81 7.04 -18.91
C GLU A 295 15.49 5.67 -18.75
N LEU A 296 15.29 5.02 -17.61
CA LEU A 296 15.78 3.64 -17.40
C LEU A 296 15.07 2.65 -18.30
N ALA A 297 13.73 2.77 -18.48
CA ALA A 297 13.00 1.91 -19.42
C ALA A 297 13.58 2.01 -20.84
N GLU A 298 13.88 3.20 -21.32
CA GLU A 298 14.54 3.44 -22.62
C GLU A 298 15.91 2.75 -22.69
N SER A 299 16.75 2.91 -21.66
CA SER A 299 18.08 2.33 -21.60
C SER A 299 18.05 0.78 -21.60
N PHE A 300 17.10 0.19 -20.89
CA PHE A 300 16.92 -1.26 -20.79
C PHE A 300 16.06 -1.85 -21.92
N GLY A 301 15.57 -1.04 -22.86
CA GLY A 301 14.76 -1.49 -24.01
C GLY A 301 13.34 -1.92 -23.65
N LEU A 302 12.76 -1.34 -22.60
CA LEU A 302 11.38 -1.57 -22.22
C LEU A 302 10.45 -0.58 -22.95
N PRO A 303 9.25 -1.02 -23.39
CA PRO A 303 8.29 -0.16 -24.10
C PRO A 303 7.66 0.89 -23.18
N LYS A 304 7.67 0.67 -21.87
CA LYS A 304 7.12 1.56 -20.83
C LYS A 304 7.82 1.34 -19.50
N PRO A 305 7.77 2.31 -18.57
CA PRO A 305 8.20 2.10 -17.20
C PRO A 305 7.38 1.00 -16.54
N ALA A 306 7.98 -0.16 -16.30
CA ALA A 306 7.34 -1.30 -15.64
C ALA A 306 8.42 -2.23 -15.05
N GLY A 307 8.03 -3.02 -14.06
CA GLY A 307 8.90 -3.99 -13.42
C GLY A 307 9.70 -3.45 -12.25
N ALA A 308 10.56 -4.32 -11.74
CA ALA A 308 11.51 -4.03 -10.66
C ALA A 308 12.94 -4.18 -11.19
N LEU A 309 13.70 -3.09 -11.26
CA LEU A 309 15.10 -3.11 -11.71
C LEU A 309 15.97 -3.60 -10.55
N VAL A 310 16.69 -4.70 -10.78
CA VAL A 310 17.64 -5.27 -9.82
C VAL A 310 18.91 -4.43 -9.82
N SER A 311 19.20 -3.75 -8.72
CA SER A 311 20.43 -2.97 -8.55
C SER A 311 21.56 -3.78 -7.93
N SER A 312 21.23 -4.80 -7.13
CA SER A 312 22.23 -5.77 -6.64
C SER A 312 21.57 -7.09 -6.24
N VAL A 313 22.37 -8.16 -6.25
CA VAL A 313 21.99 -9.49 -5.80
C VAL A 313 22.85 -9.85 -4.60
N GLU A 314 22.23 -10.37 -3.55
CA GLU A 314 22.93 -10.80 -2.35
C GLU A 314 23.63 -12.13 -2.57
N LYS A 315 24.90 -12.22 -2.15
CA LYS A 315 25.71 -13.44 -2.29
C LYS A 315 25.11 -14.60 -1.50
N GLY A 316 25.03 -15.77 -2.13
CA GLY A 316 24.44 -16.97 -1.54
C GLY A 316 22.90 -17.00 -1.56
N SER A 317 22.26 -15.95 -2.07
CA SER A 317 20.81 -15.81 -2.09
C SER A 317 20.13 -16.75 -3.10
N PRO A 318 18.80 -16.96 -2.97
CA PRO A 318 18.01 -17.66 -3.99
C PRO A 318 18.09 -17.03 -5.39
N ALA A 319 18.17 -15.70 -5.46
CA ALA A 319 18.29 -14.98 -6.73
C ALA A 319 19.63 -15.25 -7.42
N GLU A 320 20.76 -15.21 -6.67
CA GLU A 320 22.07 -15.55 -7.21
C GLU A 320 22.10 -16.98 -7.75
N LYS A 321 21.56 -17.95 -6.97
CA LYS A 321 21.47 -19.37 -7.39
C LYS A 321 20.59 -19.58 -8.62
N ALA A 322 19.59 -18.73 -8.82
CA ALA A 322 18.72 -18.75 -10.00
C ALA A 322 19.34 -18.01 -11.20
N GLY A 323 20.52 -17.39 -11.06
CA GLY A 323 21.20 -16.64 -12.11
C GLY A 323 20.56 -15.27 -12.39
N ILE A 324 19.87 -14.67 -11.40
CA ILE A 324 19.44 -13.25 -11.47
C ILE A 324 20.65 -12.38 -11.20
N GLU A 325 20.80 -11.31 -11.98
CA GLU A 325 21.97 -10.41 -11.95
C GLU A 325 21.53 -8.95 -11.78
N ALA A 326 22.47 -8.09 -11.36
CA ALA A 326 22.27 -6.65 -11.44
C ALA A 326 22.02 -6.22 -12.89
N GLY A 327 21.05 -5.33 -13.11
CA GLY A 327 20.61 -4.91 -14.45
C GLY A 327 19.46 -5.72 -15.04
N ASP A 328 19.02 -6.77 -14.36
CA ASP A 328 17.75 -7.45 -14.73
C ASP A 328 16.57 -6.58 -14.35
N VAL A 329 15.56 -6.51 -15.21
CA VAL A 329 14.26 -5.94 -14.86
C VAL A 329 13.25 -7.06 -14.73
N ILE A 330 12.81 -7.35 -13.50
CA ILE A 330 11.82 -8.40 -13.23
C ILE A 330 10.44 -7.89 -13.63
N LEU A 331 9.81 -8.58 -14.59
CA LEU A 331 8.52 -8.22 -15.18
C LEU A 331 7.37 -9.12 -14.71
N LYS A 332 7.67 -10.39 -14.34
CA LYS A 332 6.70 -11.32 -13.74
C LYS A 332 7.35 -12.16 -12.65
N PHE A 333 6.55 -12.49 -11.63
CA PHE A 333 6.94 -13.40 -10.56
C PHE A 333 5.78 -14.34 -10.23
N GLY A 334 6.02 -15.65 -10.28
CA GLY A 334 5.00 -16.67 -10.01
C GLY A 334 3.78 -16.56 -10.93
N GLY A 335 3.96 -16.17 -12.19
CA GLY A 335 2.89 -15.98 -13.18
C GLY A 335 2.13 -14.65 -13.07
N ARG A 336 2.41 -13.84 -12.05
CA ARG A 336 1.79 -12.51 -11.84
C ARG A 336 2.68 -11.40 -12.36
N ASP A 337 2.08 -10.37 -12.97
CA ASP A 337 2.79 -9.20 -13.48
C ASP A 337 3.39 -8.36 -12.35
N VAL A 338 4.61 -7.84 -12.59
CA VAL A 338 5.28 -6.85 -11.76
C VAL A 338 5.19 -5.53 -12.52
N ASN A 339 4.17 -4.73 -12.22
CA ASN A 339 3.94 -3.45 -12.89
C ASN A 339 4.81 -2.33 -12.35
N SER A 340 5.17 -2.41 -11.08
CA SER A 340 6.04 -1.48 -10.37
C SER A 340 7.01 -2.23 -9.46
N SER A 341 8.06 -1.55 -8.98
CA SER A 341 9.03 -2.15 -8.05
C SER A 341 8.39 -2.59 -6.73
N GLU A 342 7.32 -1.92 -6.31
CA GLU A 342 6.60 -2.23 -5.07
C GLU A 342 5.81 -3.54 -5.14
N ASP A 343 5.51 -4.05 -6.33
CA ASP A 343 4.78 -5.31 -6.50
C ASP A 343 5.66 -6.52 -6.12
N LEU A 344 6.95 -6.46 -6.43
CA LEU A 344 7.84 -7.60 -6.23
C LEU A 344 7.98 -8.03 -4.77
N PRO A 345 8.21 -7.13 -3.78
CA PRO A 345 8.26 -7.50 -2.37
C PRO A 345 6.97 -8.19 -1.89
N ARG A 346 5.80 -7.72 -2.34
CA ARG A 346 4.51 -8.32 -1.99
C ARG A 346 4.34 -9.72 -2.56
N LEU A 347 4.68 -9.90 -3.84
CA LEU A 347 4.59 -11.20 -4.53
C LEU A 347 5.55 -12.23 -3.93
N VAL A 348 6.78 -11.83 -3.69
CA VAL A 348 7.81 -12.67 -3.08
C VAL A 348 7.48 -12.96 -1.61
N GLY A 349 7.16 -11.91 -0.83
CA GLY A 349 6.83 -12.03 0.60
C GLY A 349 5.61 -12.91 0.88
N GLY A 350 4.60 -12.87 0.01
CA GLY A 350 3.42 -13.74 0.08
C GLY A 350 3.65 -15.17 -0.40
N SER A 351 4.82 -15.48 -0.97
CA SER A 351 5.15 -16.83 -1.40
C SER A 351 5.74 -17.65 -0.27
N LYS A 352 5.31 -18.91 -0.11
CA LYS A 352 5.84 -19.79 0.93
C LYS A 352 7.30 -20.11 0.65
N PRO A 353 8.21 -20.07 1.67
CA PRO A 353 9.56 -20.56 1.53
C PRO A 353 9.60 -22.01 0.98
N GLY A 354 10.60 -22.30 0.13
CA GLY A 354 10.71 -23.58 -0.58
C GLY A 354 9.91 -23.66 -1.87
N THR A 355 9.00 -22.73 -2.15
CA THR A 355 8.24 -22.71 -3.40
C THR A 355 9.14 -22.35 -4.58
N LYS A 356 9.01 -23.10 -5.67
CA LYS A 356 9.67 -22.83 -6.95
C LYS A 356 8.79 -21.85 -7.74
N ALA A 357 9.28 -20.63 -7.97
CA ALA A 357 8.58 -19.58 -8.69
C ALA A 357 9.25 -19.31 -10.04
N ALA A 358 8.45 -19.21 -11.11
CA ALA A 358 8.91 -18.72 -12.40
C ALA A 358 9.07 -17.20 -12.36
N VAL A 359 10.18 -16.69 -12.88
CA VAL A 359 10.49 -15.25 -12.97
C VAL A 359 10.78 -14.91 -14.41
N GLN A 360 9.96 -14.01 -14.98
CA GLN A 360 10.25 -13.43 -16.28
C GLN A 360 10.96 -12.10 -16.08
N LEU A 361 12.12 -11.96 -16.72
CA LEU A 361 12.93 -10.74 -16.61
C LEU A 361 13.42 -10.29 -18.00
N MET A 362 13.78 -9.01 -18.08
CA MET A 362 14.48 -8.44 -19.23
C MET A 362 15.95 -8.30 -18.85
N ARG A 363 16.86 -8.87 -19.65
CA ARG A 363 18.32 -8.75 -19.55
C ARG A 363 18.89 -8.42 -20.92
N ASN A 364 19.66 -7.34 -21.02
CA ASN A 364 20.29 -6.91 -22.27
C ASN A 364 19.28 -6.79 -23.43
N LYS A 365 18.11 -6.20 -23.15
CA LYS A 365 16.97 -6.03 -24.09
C LYS A 365 16.33 -7.32 -24.61
N ALA A 366 16.63 -8.47 -24.00
CA ALA A 366 16.05 -9.76 -24.32
C ALA A 366 15.26 -10.31 -23.12
N ALA A 367 14.05 -10.81 -23.36
CA ALA A 367 13.26 -11.49 -22.34
C ALA A 367 13.91 -12.83 -21.99
N ARG A 368 13.93 -13.16 -20.70
CA ARG A 368 14.43 -14.43 -20.16
C ARG A 368 13.50 -14.95 -19.07
N ASP A 369 13.37 -16.25 -19.01
CA ASP A 369 12.66 -16.93 -17.95
C ASP A 369 13.68 -17.68 -17.07
N VAL A 370 13.63 -17.44 -15.77
CA VAL A 370 14.44 -18.14 -14.77
C VAL A 370 13.52 -18.71 -13.70
N SER A 371 14.01 -19.67 -12.94
CA SER A 371 13.24 -20.27 -11.86
C SER A 371 13.98 -20.08 -10.54
N VAL A 372 13.32 -19.45 -9.56
CA VAL A 372 13.88 -19.20 -8.24
C VAL A 372 13.18 -20.05 -7.18
N VAL A 373 13.94 -20.64 -6.27
CA VAL A 373 13.40 -21.28 -5.07
C VAL A 373 13.35 -20.22 -3.97
N VAL A 374 12.15 -19.84 -3.55
CA VAL A 374 11.94 -18.79 -2.55
C VAL A 374 12.56 -19.21 -1.21
N GLY A 375 13.44 -18.39 -0.65
CA GLY A 375 14.00 -18.58 0.68
C GLY A 375 13.11 -17.98 1.76
N GLU A 376 13.42 -18.26 3.02
CA GLU A 376 12.77 -17.62 4.17
C GLU A 376 13.43 -16.26 4.48
N MET A 377 12.63 -15.26 4.80
CA MET A 377 13.13 -13.96 5.25
C MET A 377 13.62 -14.07 6.69
N PRO A 378 14.87 -13.66 6.99
CA PRO A 378 15.38 -13.67 8.36
C PRO A 378 14.59 -12.74 9.29
N ASP A 379 14.44 -13.13 10.57
CA ASP A 379 13.91 -12.25 11.61
C ASP A 379 14.87 -11.07 11.87
N GLU A 380 14.33 -9.87 12.10
CA GLU A 380 15.11 -8.62 12.23
C GLU A 380 16.12 -8.61 13.41
N ALA A 381 15.95 -9.45 14.40
CA ALA A 381 16.82 -9.52 15.57
C ALA A 381 18.30 -9.88 15.26
N ARG A 382 18.64 -10.27 14.01
CA ARG A 382 19.99 -10.74 13.63
C ARG A 382 20.80 -9.81 12.72
N THR A 383 20.27 -8.65 12.26
CA THR A 383 20.88 -7.85 11.19
C THR A 383 21.47 -6.50 11.60
N ALA A 384 21.51 -6.14 12.86
CA ALA A 384 22.13 -4.89 13.31
C ALA A 384 23.68 -5.01 13.39
N GLN A 385 24.37 -5.14 12.25
CA GLN A 385 25.81 -4.92 12.17
C GLN A 385 26.06 -3.49 11.68
N ARG A 386 26.57 -2.65 12.59
CA ARG A 386 27.05 -1.30 12.32
C ARG A 386 28.27 -1.36 11.40
N THR A 387 28.24 -0.65 10.28
CA THR A 387 29.41 -0.37 9.46
C THR A 387 30.25 0.75 10.10
N PRO A 388 31.57 0.56 10.27
CA PRO A 388 32.44 1.62 10.76
C PRO A 388 32.70 2.68 9.65
N ARG A 389 32.71 3.92 10.05
CA ARG A 389 33.04 5.08 9.21
C ARG A 389 34.57 5.16 9.06
N GLY A 390 35.10 4.88 7.84
CA GLY A 390 36.54 4.94 7.55
C GLY A 390 37.06 6.38 7.45
N LYS A 391 38.34 6.57 7.79
CA LYS A 391 39.10 7.83 7.68
C LYS A 391 39.62 8.04 6.24
N PRO A 392 39.79 9.28 5.76
CA PRO A 392 40.26 9.56 4.40
C PRO A 392 41.74 9.24 4.24
N GLY A 393 42.08 8.43 3.23
CA GLY A 393 43.48 8.16 2.79
C GLY A 393 43.88 9.04 1.62
N ALA A 394 45.19 9.06 1.26
CA ALA A 394 45.80 9.92 0.27
C ALA A 394 45.21 9.77 -1.15
N LYS A 395 45.07 10.89 -1.86
CA LYS A 395 44.44 11.03 -3.17
C LYS A 395 45.31 10.53 -4.32
N PRO A 396 44.83 9.68 -5.24
CA PRO A 396 45.40 9.47 -6.55
C PRO A 396 45.13 10.65 -7.51
N PRO A 397 45.90 10.79 -8.63
CA PRO A 397 45.61 11.81 -9.61
C PRO A 397 44.24 11.65 -10.23
N ALA A 398 43.48 12.74 -10.27
CA ALA A 398 42.11 12.76 -10.82
C ALA A 398 42.18 13.37 -12.24
N GLU A 399 41.47 12.72 -13.19
CA GLU A 399 41.29 13.23 -14.55
C GLU A 399 39.90 13.83 -14.71
N SER A 400 39.81 14.99 -15.36
CA SER A 400 38.52 15.62 -15.64
C SER A 400 38.01 15.21 -17.02
N VAL A 401 36.84 14.57 -17.06
CA VAL A 401 36.09 14.32 -18.30
C VAL A 401 35.06 15.44 -18.45
N SER A 402 35.52 16.59 -18.95
CA SER A 402 34.74 17.83 -18.99
C SER A 402 33.39 17.72 -19.71
N ARG A 403 33.30 16.88 -20.77
CA ARG A 403 32.06 16.60 -21.52
C ARG A 403 30.96 15.93 -20.68
N LEU A 404 31.32 15.18 -19.64
CA LEU A 404 30.37 14.49 -18.77
C LEU A 404 30.08 15.27 -17.49
N GLY A 405 30.86 16.30 -17.18
CA GLY A 405 30.79 17.06 -15.94
C GLY A 405 31.27 16.25 -14.73
N MET A 406 32.24 15.34 -14.93
CA MET A 406 32.78 14.49 -13.86
C MET A 406 34.30 14.62 -13.78
N THR A 407 34.80 14.75 -12.56
CA THR A 407 36.22 14.52 -12.25
C THR A 407 36.33 13.13 -11.63
N LEU A 408 37.12 12.26 -12.22
CA LEU A 408 37.18 10.84 -11.95
C LEU A 408 38.56 10.38 -11.52
N SER A 409 38.64 9.40 -10.63
CA SER A 409 39.89 8.76 -10.24
C SER A 409 39.67 7.25 -10.09
N GLU A 410 40.76 6.47 -10.13
CA GLU A 410 40.66 5.05 -9.78
C GLU A 410 40.64 4.89 -8.25
N PRO A 411 39.76 4.02 -7.69
CA PRO A 411 39.80 3.71 -6.27
C PRO A 411 41.12 3.06 -5.88
N THR A 412 41.67 3.43 -4.71
CA THR A 412 42.91 2.81 -4.18
C THR A 412 42.66 1.32 -3.85
N ALA A 413 43.76 0.56 -3.69
CA ALA A 413 43.70 -0.85 -3.32
C ALA A 413 42.96 -1.04 -1.96
N GLU A 414 43.18 -0.12 -1.02
CA GLU A 414 42.49 -0.11 0.30
C GLU A 414 41.01 0.15 0.13
N GLN A 415 40.61 1.15 -0.69
CA GLN A 415 39.20 1.46 -0.98
C GLN A 415 38.51 0.29 -1.68
N ARG A 416 39.15 -0.36 -2.65
CA ARG A 416 38.63 -1.55 -3.33
C ARG A 416 38.35 -2.70 -2.34
N LYS A 417 39.29 -2.93 -1.42
CA LYS A 417 39.18 -3.95 -0.38
C LYS A 417 38.08 -3.64 0.63
N GLU A 418 38.03 -2.40 1.13
CA GLU A 418 37.00 -1.93 2.09
C GLU A 418 35.61 -2.02 1.49
N LEU A 419 35.46 -1.58 0.25
CA LEU A 419 34.20 -1.56 -0.49
C LEU A 419 33.85 -2.90 -1.12
N LYS A 420 34.76 -3.91 -1.05
CA LYS A 420 34.58 -5.24 -1.66
C LYS A 420 34.22 -5.15 -3.15
N ILE A 421 34.91 -4.30 -3.91
CA ILE A 421 34.75 -4.11 -5.34
C ILE A 421 35.99 -4.60 -6.09
N THR A 422 35.80 -5.16 -7.30
CA THR A 422 36.89 -5.62 -8.16
C THR A 422 37.29 -4.61 -9.22
N GLY A 423 36.50 -3.57 -9.42
CA GLY A 423 36.68 -2.48 -10.38
C GLY A 423 35.86 -1.27 -10.00
N GLY A 424 35.66 -0.36 -10.95
CA GLY A 424 34.85 0.86 -10.75
C GLY A 424 35.72 2.12 -10.73
N ILE A 425 35.07 3.25 -10.94
CA ILE A 425 35.70 4.59 -11.01
C ILE A 425 35.06 5.49 -9.96
N LEU A 426 35.91 6.12 -9.14
CA LEU A 426 35.47 7.04 -8.09
C LEU A 426 35.20 8.43 -8.69
N VAL A 427 34.02 8.98 -8.35
CA VAL A 427 33.64 10.36 -8.69
C VAL A 427 34.18 11.30 -7.62
N GLU A 428 35.19 12.05 -7.96
CA GLU A 428 35.77 13.08 -7.09
C GLU A 428 34.93 14.35 -7.07
N GLU A 429 34.34 14.69 -8.24
CA GLU A 429 33.47 15.85 -8.39
C GLU A 429 32.43 15.57 -9.49
N ALA A 430 31.20 16.06 -9.28
CA ALA A 430 30.14 16.02 -10.26
C ALA A 430 29.54 17.42 -10.44
N THR A 431 29.54 17.91 -11.67
CA THR A 431 29.06 19.23 -12.08
C THR A 431 28.16 19.08 -13.33
N GLY A 432 27.51 20.13 -13.77
CA GLY A 432 26.77 20.16 -15.03
C GLY A 432 25.86 18.94 -15.24
N PRO A 433 26.08 18.17 -16.33
CA PRO A 433 25.26 17.00 -16.66
C PRO A 433 25.26 15.93 -15.58
N ALA A 434 26.40 15.64 -14.97
CA ALA A 434 26.50 14.62 -13.92
C ALA A 434 25.72 15.00 -12.67
N ALA A 435 25.82 16.23 -12.21
CA ALA A 435 25.07 16.71 -11.06
C ALA A 435 23.56 16.72 -11.34
N LYS A 436 23.12 17.13 -12.54
CA LYS A 436 21.72 17.08 -12.97
C LYS A 436 21.16 15.66 -13.00
N ALA A 437 21.95 14.68 -13.42
CA ALA A 437 21.59 13.27 -13.39
C ALA A 437 21.53 12.69 -11.96
N GLY A 438 22.02 13.42 -10.95
CA GLY A 438 22.03 12.97 -9.56
C GLY A 438 23.27 12.18 -9.16
N ILE A 439 24.33 12.19 -9.98
CA ILE A 439 25.65 11.67 -9.62
C ILE A 439 26.28 12.62 -8.57
N ARG A 440 26.98 12.08 -7.59
CA ARG A 440 27.51 12.82 -6.45
C ARG A 440 28.96 12.46 -6.21
N ARG A 441 29.69 13.38 -5.58
CA ARG A 441 31.04 13.10 -5.05
C ARG A 441 31.00 11.87 -4.13
N GLY A 442 31.97 10.98 -4.30
CA GLY A 442 32.08 9.72 -3.55
C GLY A 442 31.28 8.56 -4.13
N ASP A 443 30.55 8.77 -5.21
CA ASP A 443 29.95 7.68 -5.97
C ASP A 443 31.04 6.88 -6.68
N ILE A 444 30.83 5.56 -6.85
CA ILE A 444 31.70 4.71 -7.64
C ILE A 444 30.88 4.15 -8.81
N VAL A 445 31.26 4.50 -10.02
CA VAL A 445 30.65 3.96 -11.23
C VAL A 445 31.18 2.54 -11.45
N LEU A 446 30.30 1.55 -11.36
CA LEU A 446 30.62 0.13 -11.47
C LEU A 446 30.39 -0.44 -12.88
N ALA A 447 29.35 0.05 -13.55
CA ALA A 447 28.98 -0.39 -14.90
C ALA A 447 28.22 0.71 -15.66
N VAL A 448 28.26 0.63 -17.00
CA VAL A 448 27.44 1.45 -17.91
C VAL A 448 26.72 0.51 -18.87
N ASN A 449 25.38 0.61 -18.94
CA ASN A 449 24.53 -0.30 -19.74
C ASN A 449 24.87 -1.77 -19.52
N ASN A 450 25.06 -2.21 -18.27
CA ASN A 450 25.45 -3.56 -17.85
C ASN A 450 26.85 -4.02 -18.34
N GLN A 451 27.70 -3.11 -18.79
CA GLN A 451 29.10 -3.38 -19.07
C GLN A 451 29.94 -2.91 -17.89
N ASP A 452 30.66 -3.84 -17.25
CA ASP A 452 31.49 -3.52 -16.08
C ASP A 452 32.60 -2.53 -16.46
N VAL A 453 32.85 -1.57 -15.56
CA VAL A 453 33.92 -0.58 -15.67
C VAL A 453 35.06 -1.00 -14.75
N LYS A 454 36.23 -1.31 -15.31
CA LYS A 454 37.41 -1.76 -14.57
C LYS A 454 38.50 -0.72 -14.45
N SER A 455 38.60 0.22 -15.42
CA SER A 455 39.60 1.29 -15.47
C SER A 455 39.00 2.59 -16.01
N LEU A 456 39.66 3.71 -15.75
CA LEU A 456 39.27 5.01 -16.27
C LEU A 456 39.34 5.08 -17.81
N GLU A 457 40.34 4.45 -18.39
CA GLU A 457 40.47 4.34 -19.84
C GLU A 457 39.30 3.60 -20.47
N GLN A 458 38.91 2.44 -19.90
CA GLN A 458 37.75 1.67 -20.37
C GLN A 458 36.46 2.48 -20.25
N PHE A 459 36.25 3.21 -19.13
CA PHE A 459 35.12 4.08 -18.96
C PHE A 459 35.04 5.16 -20.04
N THR A 460 36.18 5.84 -20.28
CA THR A 460 36.26 6.92 -21.27
C THR A 460 35.99 6.39 -22.68
N GLN A 461 36.56 5.24 -23.03
CA GLN A 461 36.32 4.58 -24.31
C GLN A 461 34.85 4.17 -24.47
N LEU A 462 34.25 3.59 -23.43
CA LEU A 462 32.87 3.18 -23.42
C LEU A 462 31.93 4.38 -23.59
N MET A 463 32.14 5.46 -22.83
CA MET A 463 31.35 6.69 -22.92
C MET A 463 31.53 7.42 -24.27
N GLY A 464 32.68 7.23 -24.91
CA GLY A 464 32.96 7.76 -26.25
C GLY A 464 32.17 7.10 -27.39
N GLN A 465 31.66 5.91 -27.18
CA GLN A 465 30.84 5.18 -28.17
C GLN A 465 29.40 5.66 -28.26
N PHE A 466 28.93 6.40 -27.26
CA PHE A 466 27.57 6.88 -27.22
C PHE A 466 27.40 8.24 -27.87
N GLU A 467 26.43 8.36 -28.72
CA GLU A 467 26.06 9.60 -29.40
C GLU A 467 25.42 10.60 -28.42
N LYS A 468 25.57 11.88 -28.72
CA LYS A 468 24.91 12.97 -28.01
C LYS A 468 23.39 12.76 -27.98
N GLY A 469 22.79 13.01 -26.83
CA GLY A 469 21.35 12.85 -26.59
C GLY A 469 20.93 11.43 -26.13
N LYS A 470 21.78 10.42 -26.28
CA LYS A 470 21.50 9.06 -25.79
C LYS A 470 21.47 9.02 -24.27
N ILE A 471 20.58 8.17 -23.73
CA ILE A 471 20.51 7.89 -22.30
C ILE A 471 21.20 6.56 -22.04
N VAL A 472 22.11 6.54 -21.09
CA VAL A 472 22.81 5.35 -20.61
C VAL A 472 22.46 5.11 -19.15
N ALA A 473 22.38 3.87 -18.73
CA ALA A 473 22.14 3.48 -17.34
C ALA A 473 23.50 3.25 -16.66
N MET A 474 23.88 4.12 -15.73
CA MET A 474 25.09 3.95 -14.93
C MET A 474 24.77 3.24 -13.63
N LEU A 475 25.36 2.06 -13.39
CA LEU A 475 25.33 1.42 -12.08
C LEU A 475 26.34 2.11 -11.18
N VAL A 476 25.84 2.77 -10.15
CA VAL A 476 26.64 3.55 -9.21
C VAL A 476 26.51 2.95 -7.83
N ARG A 477 27.64 2.85 -7.12
CA ARG A 477 27.65 2.52 -5.70
C ARG A 477 27.78 3.81 -4.89
N ARG A 478 26.81 4.04 -4.03
CA ARG A 478 26.75 5.16 -3.10
C ARG A 478 26.71 4.63 -1.67
N GLY A 479 27.79 4.79 -0.93
CA GLY A 479 27.94 4.16 0.40
C GLY A 479 27.86 2.64 0.28
N GLY A 480 26.91 2.03 1.01
CA GLY A 480 26.68 0.57 0.98
C GLY A 480 25.77 0.08 -0.15
N ASN A 481 25.07 0.97 -0.86
CA ASN A 481 23.99 0.62 -1.78
C ASN A 481 24.40 0.83 -3.23
N ALA A 482 23.96 -0.06 -4.12
CA ALA A 482 24.06 0.09 -5.57
C ALA A 482 22.74 0.63 -6.14
N LEU A 483 22.82 1.53 -7.13
CA LEU A 483 21.67 2.08 -7.83
C LEU A 483 22.00 2.41 -9.27
N TYR A 484 21.03 2.29 -10.17
CA TYR A 484 21.14 2.74 -11.55
C TYR A 484 20.70 4.20 -11.66
N ILE A 485 21.56 5.01 -12.25
CA ILE A 485 21.32 6.43 -12.55
C ILE A 485 21.22 6.58 -14.06
N PRO A 486 20.09 7.07 -14.61
CA PRO A 486 20.00 7.39 -16.03
C PRO A 486 20.83 8.64 -16.32
N PHE A 487 21.78 8.55 -17.23
CA PHE A 487 22.66 9.64 -17.62
C PHE A 487 22.48 9.96 -19.10
N ARG A 488 22.17 11.23 -19.40
CA ARG A 488 22.07 11.71 -20.79
C ARG A 488 23.40 12.25 -21.26
N ILE A 489 23.87 11.77 -22.41
CA ILE A 489 25.11 12.27 -23.05
C ILE A 489 24.83 13.66 -23.63
N GLU A 490 25.55 14.68 -23.21
CA GLU A 490 25.45 16.07 -23.71
C GLU A 490 26.48 16.42 -24.80
#